data_37355e1f26f9fb1689ec51081059768f
#
_entry.id   37355e1f26f9fb1689ec51081059768f
#
_cell.length_a   1.000
_cell.length_b   1.000
_cell.length_c   1.000
_cell.angle_alpha   90.00
_cell.angle_beta   90.00
_cell.angle_gamma   90.00
#
_symmetry.space_group_name_H-M   'P 1'
#
loop_
_entity.id
_entity.type
_entity.pdbx_description
1 polymer ?
#
loop_
_entity_poly.entity_id
_entity_poly.type
_entity_poly.pdbx_seq_one_letter_code
_entity_poly.pdbx_strand_id
1 'polypeptide(L)'
;MKKTDGAYPPGLIEQLKSELISQIKEEIRQGLTSEIVTDLVAALNEKFPGAGLKADALAARAAGQGGKAPDEKKESVRERIASIASVPVRKEKCEQAVSEVVLGATKEQGGTRGRTLTVGGETSMPFHFWEGEMPNRPLVAMEVFDRVSDKYPEVLRRAYGDLIHDPAEMAKVCVGKYGADLISVRLEGTHPEKGNASPERALEVVKSILDAVDVPLIVTGHSHFEKNNEVMKEIARGCEGENLLLSWVEQDNYRTIAGAALAYGHSIVAQSPIDVNIAKQLNILLTNMNIPLERIVIDPVTSAIGYGIEYTYSVMERIRLTSLGGDKMLASPIIVSPGQECAKIKEMKALESEFPAWGDLEKRASLWEYSTALSLLYAGASILVMYHPEAGAALKKTITNLWEARPWR
;
A
#
# COMPACT_ATOMS: atom_id res chain seq x y z
N MET A 1 -37.17 -5.47 -32.74
CA MET A 1 -36.22 -6.32 -31.98
C MET A 1 -37.00 -7.02 -30.87
N LYS A 2 -37.12 -8.35 -30.95
CA LYS A 2 -37.90 -9.16 -30.02
C LYS A 2 -37.18 -9.30 -28.69
N LYS A 3 -37.87 -9.00 -27.57
CA LYS A 3 -37.44 -9.35 -26.22
C LYS A 3 -37.43 -10.89 -26.13
N THR A 4 -36.27 -11.45 -25.88
CA THR A 4 -36.14 -12.87 -25.50
C THR A 4 -36.37 -12.97 -24.00
N ASP A 5 -37.52 -13.53 -23.61
CA ASP A 5 -37.78 -13.97 -22.24
C ASP A 5 -36.81 -15.13 -21.91
N GLY A 6 -35.79 -14.83 -21.12
CA GLY A 6 -34.83 -15.81 -20.61
C GLY A 6 -35.44 -16.62 -19.47
N ALA A 7 -36.22 -17.65 -19.78
CA ALA A 7 -36.61 -18.64 -18.78
C ALA A 7 -35.41 -19.54 -18.45
N TYR A 8 -34.98 -19.53 -17.18
CA TYR A 8 -33.96 -20.43 -16.69
C TYR A 8 -34.39 -21.91 -16.80
N PRO A 9 -33.47 -22.87 -17.06
CA PRO A 9 -33.81 -24.28 -17.10
C PRO A 9 -34.49 -24.72 -15.78
N PRO A 10 -35.59 -25.46 -15.82
CA PRO A 10 -36.35 -25.85 -14.61
C PRO A 10 -35.51 -26.57 -13.55
N GLY A 11 -34.48 -27.31 -13.92
CA GLY A 11 -33.58 -28.00 -13.01
C GLY A 11 -32.61 -27.08 -12.26
N LEU A 12 -32.21 -25.94 -12.82
CA LEU A 12 -31.27 -25.01 -12.20
C LEU A 12 -31.90 -24.30 -11.01
N ILE A 13 -33.18 -23.95 -11.09
CA ILE A 13 -33.92 -23.31 -10.00
C ILE A 13 -34.05 -24.25 -8.78
N GLU A 14 -34.31 -25.54 -9.02
CA GLU A 14 -34.40 -26.53 -7.93
C GLU A 14 -33.02 -26.82 -7.30
N GLN A 15 -31.95 -26.82 -8.08
CA GLN A 15 -30.58 -26.98 -7.58
C GLN A 15 -30.16 -25.78 -6.75
N LEU A 16 -30.41 -24.55 -7.19
CA LEU A 16 -30.12 -23.32 -6.44
C LEU A 16 -30.95 -23.25 -5.16
N LYS A 17 -32.22 -23.68 -5.17
CA LYS A 17 -33.06 -23.79 -3.96
C LYS A 17 -32.48 -24.77 -2.96
N SER A 18 -31.99 -25.92 -3.42
CA SER A 18 -31.40 -26.94 -2.54
C SER A 18 -30.10 -26.48 -1.90
N GLU A 19 -29.20 -25.85 -2.65
CA GLU A 19 -27.97 -25.26 -2.15
C GLU A 19 -28.23 -24.14 -1.16
N LEU A 20 -29.19 -23.24 -1.50
CA LEU A 20 -29.56 -22.12 -0.62
C LEU A 20 -30.18 -22.59 0.70
N ILE A 21 -31.05 -23.62 0.65
CA ILE A 21 -31.62 -24.23 1.85
C ILE A 21 -30.52 -24.85 2.73
N SER A 22 -29.50 -25.43 2.11
CA SER A 22 -28.36 -25.98 2.83
C SER A 22 -27.51 -24.90 3.51
N GLN A 23 -27.24 -23.80 2.80
CA GLN A 23 -26.51 -22.64 3.36
C GLN A 23 -27.28 -21.96 4.49
N ILE A 24 -28.58 -21.70 4.29
CA ILE A 24 -29.44 -21.10 5.34
C ILE A 24 -29.53 -22.00 6.58
N LYS A 25 -29.56 -23.32 6.41
CA LYS A 25 -29.53 -24.26 7.54
C LYS A 25 -28.22 -24.18 8.35
N GLU A 26 -27.10 -24.01 7.66
CA GLU A 26 -25.80 -23.89 8.32
C GLU A 26 -25.68 -22.55 9.05
N GLU A 27 -26.16 -21.47 8.46
CA GLU A 27 -26.13 -20.12 9.06
C GLU A 27 -27.11 -19.97 10.24
N ILE A 28 -28.30 -20.62 10.20
CA ILE A 28 -29.21 -20.68 11.35
C ILE A 28 -28.59 -21.47 12.50
N ARG A 29 -27.79 -22.51 12.23
CA ARG A 29 -27.00 -23.22 13.26
C ARG A 29 -25.96 -22.31 13.91
N GLN A 30 -25.50 -21.27 13.23
CA GLN A 30 -24.51 -20.31 13.72
C GLN A 30 -25.14 -19.13 14.50
N GLY A 31 -26.46 -19.12 14.73
CA GLY A 31 -27.12 -18.17 15.61
C GLY A 31 -27.65 -16.89 14.96
N LEU A 32 -27.89 -16.91 13.64
CA LEU A 32 -28.55 -15.80 12.95
C LEU A 32 -30.01 -15.62 13.41
N THR A 33 -30.40 -14.36 13.64
CA THR A 33 -31.75 -14.02 14.09
C THR A 33 -32.76 -14.18 12.94
N SER A 34 -34.00 -14.47 13.30
CA SER A 34 -35.14 -14.63 12.37
C SER A 34 -35.32 -13.43 11.41
N GLU A 35 -34.88 -12.26 11.82
CA GLU A 35 -34.93 -11.00 11.07
C GLU A 35 -34.01 -11.04 9.83
N ILE A 36 -32.77 -11.50 10.00
CA ILE A 36 -31.80 -11.62 8.89
C ILE A 36 -32.25 -12.65 7.84
N VAL A 37 -32.88 -13.74 8.28
CA VAL A 37 -33.45 -14.76 7.36
C VAL A 37 -34.59 -14.16 6.56
N THR A 38 -35.41 -13.31 7.15
CA THR A 38 -36.54 -12.64 6.48
C THR A 38 -36.03 -11.66 5.42
N ASP A 39 -35.02 -10.86 5.72
CA ASP A 39 -34.43 -9.89 4.80
C ASP A 39 -33.71 -10.59 3.62
N LEU A 40 -33.01 -11.68 3.88
CA LEU A 40 -32.37 -12.48 2.85
C LEU A 40 -33.39 -13.10 1.88
N VAL A 41 -34.50 -13.64 2.41
CA VAL A 41 -35.59 -14.20 1.59
C VAL A 41 -36.30 -13.12 0.78
N ALA A 42 -36.48 -11.92 1.31
CA ALA A 42 -37.03 -10.78 0.60
C ALA A 42 -36.15 -10.36 -0.58
N ALA A 43 -34.85 -10.19 -0.36
CA ALA A 43 -33.86 -9.83 -1.37
C ALA A 43 -33.76 -10.88 -2.50
N LEU A 44 -33.88 -12.17 -2.16
CA LEU A 44 -33.86 -13.26 -3.13
C LEU A 44 -35.13 -13.34 -3.99
N ASN A 45 -36.29 -13.08 -3.40
CA ASN A 45 -37.56 -13.00 -4.18
C ASN A 45 -37.58 -11.81 -5.12
N GLU A 46 -36.97 -10.69 -4.77
CA GLU A 46 -36.78 -9.51 -5.63
C GLU A 46 -35.88 -9.82 -6.84
N LYS A 47 -34.77 -10.53 -6.57
CA LYS A 47 -33.79 -10.86 -7.61
C LYS A 47 -34.23 -12.01 -8.52
N PHE A 48 -35.09 -12.90 -8.03
CA PHE A 48 -35.65 -14.06 -8.75
C PHE A 48 -37.19 -14.13 -8.64
N PRO A 49 -37.95 -13.33 -9.43
CA PRO A 49 -39.39 -13.17 -9.28
C PRO A 49 -40.26 -14.44 -9.48
N GLY A 50 -39.67 -15.60 -9.66
CA GLY A 50 -40.38 -16.89 -9.78
C GLY A 50 -40.04 -17.89 -8.67
N ALA A 51 -39.18 -17.54 -7.74
CA ALA A 51 -38.67 -18.49 -6.72
C ALA A 51 -39.69 -18.81 -5.61
N GLY A 52 -40.64 -17.92 -5.31
CA GLY A 52 -41.76 -18.14 -4.36
C GLY A 52 -41.29 -18.56 -2.95
N LEU A 53 -40.15 -18.05 -2.49
CA LEU A 53 -39.58 -18.42 -1.18
C LEU A 53 -40.36 -17.75 -0.06
N LYS A 54 -40.78 -18.51 0.96
CA LYS A 54 -41.45 -17.99 2.16
C LYS A 54 -40.52 -18.17 3.36
N ALA A 55 -40.22 -17.07 4.06
CA ALA A 55 -39.34 -17.05 5.23
C ALA A 55 -39.84 -17.98 6.35
N ASP A 56 -41.15 -17.93 6.63
CA ASP A 56 -41.80 -18.76 7.68
C ASP A 56 -41.70 -20.27 7.36
N ALA A 57 -41.81 -20.65 6.09
CA ALA A 57 -41.70 -22.04 5.66
C ALA A 57 -40.25 -22.58 5.76
N LEU A 58 -39.27 -21.72 5.56
CA LEU A 58 -37.84 -22.06 5.71
C LEU A 58 -37.43 -22.13 7.18
N ALA A 59 -37.90 -21.20 8.01
CA ALA A 59 -37.66 -21.19 9.44
C ALA A 59 -38.34 -22.41 10.12
N ALA A 60 -39.59 -22.74 9.78
CA ALA A 60 -40.29 -23.90 10.27
C ALA A 60 -39.64 -25.22 9.85
N ARG A 61 -39.11 -25.32 8.63
CA ARG A 61 -38.37 -26.49 8.14
C ARG A 61 -37.01 -26.66 8.81
N ALA A 62 -36.37 -25.56 9.21
CA ALA A 62 -35.12 -25.58 9.97
C ALA A 62 -35.36 -26.00 11.44
N ALA A 63 -36.48 -25.54 12.02
CA ALA A 63 -36.90 -25.91 13.41
C ALA A 63 -37.50 -27.31 13.53
N GLY A 64 -38.09 -27.87 12.45
CA GLY A 64 -38.87 -29.12 12.49
C GLY A 64 -38.10 -30.42 12.40
N GLN A 65 -36.75 -30.42 12.42
CA GLN A 65 -35.94 -31.65 12.53
C GLN A 65 -35.26 -31.81 13.89
N GLY A 66 -36.04 -31.56 14.95
CA GLY A 66 -35.67 -31.89 16.35
C GLY A 66 -35.84 -33.36 16.65
N GLY A 67 -35.28 -34.26 15.88
CA GLY A 67 -34.99 -35.63 16.34
C GLY A 67 -33.87 -35.57 17.37
N LYS A 68 -34.10 -36.14 18.58
CA LYS A 68 -33.06 -36.30 19.60
C LYS A 68 -31.82 -36.93 18.96
N ALA A 69 -30.80 -36.10 18.69
CA ALA A 69 -29.45 -36.59 18.45
C ALA A 69 -28.94 -37.20 19.77
N PRO A 70 -28.13 -38.29 19.70
CA PRO A 70 -27.43 -38.78 20.88
C PRO A 70 -26.60 -37.65 21.49
N ASP A 71 -26.40 -37.69 22.81
CA ASP A 71 -25.58 -36.75 23.58
C ASP A 71 -24.12 -36.72 23.05
N GLU A 72 -23.90 -36.15 21.91
CA GLU A 72 -22.58 -35.68 21.52
C GLU A 72 -22.31 -34.42 22.36
N LYS A 73 -21.31 -34.52 23.23
CA LYS A 73 -20.75 -33.37 23.95
C LYS A 73 -20.57 -32.24 22.94
N LYS A 74 -21.35 -31.18 23.09
CA LYS A 74 -21.15 -29.96 22.33
C LYS A 74 -19.76 -29.45 22.67
N GLU A 75 -18.81 -29.78 21.83
CA GLU A 75 -17.46 -29.23 21.88
C GLU A 75 -17.60 -27.71 21.85
N SER A 76 -17.10 -27.04 22.87
CA SER A 76 -17.25 -25.59 22.98
C SER A 76 -16.52 -24.93 21.78
N VAL A 77 -16.97 -23.76 21.33
CA VAL A 77 -16.30 -23.00 20.28
C VAL A 77 -14.82 -22.80 20.62
N ARG A 78 -14.48 -22.70 21.92
CA ARG A 78 -13.09 -22.65 22.40
C ARG A 78 -12.30 -23.94 22.13
N GLU A 79 -12.92 -25.12 22.32
CA GLU A 79 -12.27 -26.41 22.04
C GLU A 79 -12.08 -26.62 20.54
N ARG A 80 -13.05 -26.20 19.71
CA ARG A 80 -12.90 -26.17 18.25
C ARG A 80 -11.78 -25.22 17.78
N ILE A 81 -11.72 -24.01 18.36
CA ILE A 81 -10.63 -23.07 18.06
C ILE A 81 -9.29 -23.65 18.53
N ALA A 82 -9.25 -24.30 19.71
CA ALA A 82 -8.05 -24.95 20.21
C ALA A 82 -7.62 -26.15 19.32
N SER A 83 -8.58 -26.92 18.79
CA SER A 83 -8.27 -28.02 17.85
C SER A 83 -7.76 -27.50 16.49
N ILE A 84 -8.28 -26.39 16.00
CA ILE A 84 -7.78 -25.73 14.79
C ILE A 84 -6.38 -25.13 15.05
N ALA A 85 -6.15 -24.53 16.23
CA ALA A 85 -4.85 -24.02 16.63
C ALA A 85 -3.77 -25.12 16.78
N SER A 86 -4.16 -26.39 16.87
CA SER A 86 -3.22 -27.51 16.93
C SER A 86 -2.78 -28.03 15.56
N VAL A 87 -3.35 -27.53 14.45
CA VAL A 87 -2.87 -27.85 13.11
C VAL A 87 -1.49 -27.21 12.94
N PRO A 88 -0.41 -28.00 12.74
CA PRO A 88 0.92 -27.42 12.57
C PRO A 88 0.94 -26.55 11.30
N VAL A 89 1.00 -25.26 11.48
CA VAL A 89 1.20 -24.33 10.37
C VAL A 89 2.58 -24.60 9.80
N ARG A 90 2.64 -25.00 8.52
CA ARG A 90 3.90 -25.18 7.82
C ARG A 90 4.60 -23.82 7.76
N LYS A 91 5.81 -23.75 8.28
CA LYS A 91 6.64 -22.54 8.24
C LYS A 91 7.54 -22.61 7.01
N GLU A 92 7.50 -21.58 6.18
CA GLU A 92 8.50 -21.42 5.13
C GLU A 92 9.86 -21.07 5.76
N LYS A 93 10.92 -21.62 5.19
CA LYS A 93 12.27 -21.42 5.72
C LYS A 93 12.89 -20.21 5.04
N CYS A 94 13.16 -19.16 5.81
CA CYS A 94 13.91 -18.00 5.32
C CYS A 94 15.40 -18.34 5.24
N GLU A 95 16.01 -18.09 4.09
CA GLU A 95 17.44 -18.26 3.85
C GLU A 95 18.20 -16.92 3.86
N GLN A 96 17.49 -15.82 3.60
CA GLN A 96 18.05 -14.48 3.52
C GLN A 96 17.07 -13.45 4.08
N ALA A 97 17.49 -12.69 5.09
CA ALA A 97 16.72 -11.52 5.54
C ALA A 97 16.78 -10.39 4.50
N VAL A 98 15.75 -9.54 4.48
CA VAL A 98 15.78 -8.29 3.74
C VAL A 98 16.85 -7.38 4.36
N SER A 99 17.65 -6.71 3.52
CA SER A 99 18.66 -5.76 3.99
C SER A 99 18.02 -4.60 4.74
N GLU A 100 18.66 -4.16 5.82
CA GLU A 100 18.18 -2.97 6.54
C GLU A 100 18.73 -1.71 5.87
N VAL A 101 17.85 -0.76 5.61
CA VAL A 101 18.21 0.56 5.08
C VAL A 101 17.85 1.61 6.13
N VAL A 102 18.84 2.40 6.53
CA VAL A 102 18.68 3.52 7.46
C VAL A 102 18.46 4.81 6.68
N LEU A 103 17.42 5.54 7.03
CA LEU A 103 17.01 6.81 6.40
C LEU A 103 17.18 7.97 7.39
N GLY A 104 17.65 9.09 6.89
CA GLY A 104 17.96 10.26 7.69
C GLY A 104 19.26 10.14 8.49
N ALA A 105 19.73 11.24 9.04
CA ALA A 105 20.87 11.31 9.94
C ALA A 105 20.63 12.34 11.04
N THR A 106 20.94 11.97 12.28
CA THR A 106 20.89 12.88 13.43
C THR A 106 22.08 13.82 13.45
N LYS A 107 22.06 14.82 14.33
CA LYS A 107 23.19 15.74 14.53
C LYS A 107 24.50 15.01 14.88
N GLU A 108 24.42 13.93 15.62
CA GLU A 108 25.57 13.10 15.97
C GLU A 108 26.16 12.35 14.77
N GLN A 109 25.35 12.14 13.75
CA GLN A 109 25.72 11.47 12.50
C GLN A 109 26.06 12.47 11.37
N GLY A 110 26.03 13.76 11.65
CA GLY A 110 26.36 14.83 10.70
C GLY A 110 25.16 15.41 9.95
N GLY A 111 23.93 14.98 10.25
CA GLY A 111 22.68 15.50 9.67
C GLY A 111 21.95 16.47 10.59
N THR A 112 20.68 16.71 10.30
CA THR A 112 19.81 17.62 11.06
C THR A 112 18.51 16.97 11.56
N ARG A 113 18.32 15.67 11.29
CA ARG A 113 17.07 14.98 11.65
C ARG A 113 16.97 14.73 13.15
N GLY A 114 15.75 14.76 13.68
CA GLY A 114 15.50 14.42 15.08
C GLY A 114 15.66 12.93 15.37
N ARG A 115 15.53 12.08 14.34
CA ARG A 115 15.69 10.62 14.41
C ARG A 115 16.04 10.02 13.06
N THR A 116 16.64 8.85 13.09
CA THR A 116 16.73 7.95 11.93
C THR A 116 15.57 6.98 11.91
N LEU A 117 15.24 6.47 10.73
CA LEU A 117 14.26 5.40 10.56
C LEU A 117 14.90 4.25 9.78
N THR A 118 14.61 3.01 10.19
CA THR A 118 15.11 1.82 9.52
C THR A 118 13.95 1.07 8.88
N VAL A 119 14.13 0.57 7.67
CA VAL A 119 13.24 -0.35 6.97
C VAL A 119 14.00 -1.60 6.57
N GLY A 120 13.30 -2.71 6.37
CA GLY A 120 13.93 -3.99 6.06
C GLY A 120 14.15 -4.85 7.31
N GLY A 121 14.98 -5.88 7.19
CA GLY A 121 15.29 -6.83 8.26
C GLY A 121 14.29 -8.00 8.35
N GLU A 122 13.22 -7.99 7.54
CA GLU A 122 12.18 -9.02 7.59
C GLU A 122 12.73 -10.39 7.14
N THR A 123 12.32 -11.44 7.84
CA THR A 123 12.59 -12.86 7.54
C THR A 123 11.31 -13.63 7.16
N SER A 124 10.24 -12.92 6.88
CA SER A 124 8.94 -13.45 6.43
C SER A 124 8.23 -12.45 5.53
N MET A 125 7.09 -12.85 4.96
CA MET A 125 6.16 -11.90 4.36
C MET A 125 5.59 -10.96 5.43
N PRO A 126 5.11 -9.75 5.05
CA PRO A 126 4.63 -8.77 6.02
C PRO A 126 3.57 -9.33 6.98
N PHE A 127 3.80 -9.11 8.26
CA PHE A 127 2.91 -9.54 9.36
C PHE A 127 2.72 -11.06 9.52
N HIS A 128 3.50 -11.89 8.81
CA HIS A 128 3.54 -13.34 9.02
C HIS A 128 4.44 -13.70 10.22
N PHE A 129 4.13 -13.15 11.38
CA PHE A 129 4.92 -13.32 12.61
C PHE A 129 5.03 -14.78 13.09
N TRP A 130 4.25 -15.71 12.55
CA TRP A 130 4.36 -17.16 12.83
C TRP A 130 5.48 -17.84 12.01
N GLU A 131 5.94 -17.21 10.92
CA GLU A 131 7.01 -17.75 10.04
C GLU A 131 8.37 -17.15 10.34
N GLY A 132 8.43 -15.87 10.68
CA GLY A 132 9.67 -15.15 10.87
C GLY A 132 9.50 -13.87 11.66
N GLU A 133 10.52 -13.04 11.60
CA GLU A 133 10.59 -11.76 12.31
C GLU A 133 10.43 -10.59 11.33
N MET A 134 9.93 -9.50 11.86
CA MET A 134 9.80 -8.23 11.18
C MET A 134 10.28 -7.15 12.17
N PRO A 135 11.61 -6.87 12.23
CA PRO A 135 12.17 -5.99 13.25
C PRO A 135 11.75 -4.53 13.06
N ASN A 136 11.61 -4.10 11.82
CA ASN A 136 11.22 -2.74 11.47
C ASN A 136 9.82 -2.74 10.86
N ARG A 137 8.95 -1.84 11.35
CA ARG A 137 7.60 -1.69 10.79
C ARG A 137 7.63 -0.93 9.47
N PRO A 138 6.68 -1.17 8.57
CA PRO A 138 6.52 -0.34 7.38
C PRO A 138 6.25 1.13 7.72
N LEU A 139 6.71 2.03 6.87
CA LEU A 139 6.65 3.47 7.05
C LEU A 139 5.67 4.12 6.07
N VAL A 140 4.98 5.15 6.55
CA VAL A 140 4.11 6.00 5.74
C VAL A 140 4.82 7.31 5.44
N ALA A 141 5.08 7.58 4.16
CA ALA A 141 5.54 8.87 3.67
C ALA A 141 4.36 9.67 3.12
N MET A 142 4.31 10.98 3.41
CA MET A 142 3.36 11.88 2.75
C MET A 142 4.09 12.71 1.70
N GLU A 143 3.52 12.82 0.50
CA GLU A 143 4.17 13.57 -0.58
C GLU A 143 3.74 15.03 -0.60
N VAL A 144 4.72 15.90 -0.67
CA VAL A 144 4.59 17.35 -0.87
C VAL A 144 5.23 17.72 -2.20
N PHE A 145 4.78 18.83 -2.81
CA PHE A 145 5.18 19.24 -4.15
C PHE A 145 5.84 20.60 -4.12
N ASP A 146 6.96 20.76 -4.84
CA ASP A 146 7.55 22.09 -5.10
C ASP A 146 6.64 22.94 -5.99
N ARG A 147 5.86 22.28 -6.83
CA ARG A 147 4.83 22.88 -7.69
C ARG A 147 3.68 21.90 -7.90
N VAL A 148 2.47 22.35 -7.60
CA VAL A 148 1.25 21.59 -7.84
C VAL A 148 0.82 21.72 -9.29
N SER A 149 0.62 20.58 -9.96
CA SER A 149 0.10 20.51 -11.33
C SER A 149 -1.36 20.97 -11.41
N ASP A 150 -1.77 21.57 -12.52
CA ASP A 150 -3.19 21.89 -12.80
C ASP A 150 -4.07 20.64 -12.84
N LYS A 151 -3.47 19.48 -13.10
CA LYS A 151 -4.15 18.16 -13.11
C LYS A 151 -4.25 17.50 -11.73
N TYR A 152 -3.74 18.16 -10.67
CA TYR A 152 -3.83 17.66 -9.31
C TYR A 152 -5.31 17.51 -8.91
N PRO A 153 -5.73 16.37 -8.34
CA PRO A 153 -7.14 16.12 -8.04
C PRO A 153 -7.75 17.17 -7.11
N GLU A 154 -8.97 17.58 -7.44
CA GLU A 154 -9.70 18.58 -6.64
C GLU A 154 -9.91 18.15 -5.19
N VAL A 155 -10.16 16.87 -4.97
CA VAL A 155 -10.31 16.30 -3.62
C VAL A 155 -9.06 16.52 -2.75
N LEU A 156 -7.88 16.44 -3.34
CA LEU A 156 -6.62 16.70 -2.63
C LEU A 156 -6.39 18.20 -2.40
N ARG A 157 -6.83 19.06 -3.35
CA ARG A 157 -6.83 20.52 -3.16
C ARG A 157 -7.71 20.92 -1.98
N ARG A 158 -8.89 20.33 -1.86
CA ARG A 158 -9.81 20.57 -0.72
C ARG A 158 -9.22 20.08 0.60
N ALA A 159 -8.57 18.91 0.60
CA ALA A 159 -8.00 18.33 1.81
C ALA A 159 -6.87 19.17 2.42
N TYR A 160 -6.06 19.83 1.60
CA TYR A 160 -4.92 20.65 2.05
C TYR A 160 -5.18 22.16 1.99
N GLY A 161 -6.15 22.63 1.18
CA GLY A 161 -6.40 24.06 0.98
C GLY A 161 -5.17 24.78 0.44
N ASP A 162 -4.90 25.98 0.97
CA ASP A 162 -3.76 26.81 0.52
C ASP A 162 -2.39 26.21 0.85
N LEU A 163 -2.32 25.23 1.76
CA LEU A 163 -1.07 24.55 2.13
C LEU A 163 -0.38 23.87 0.94
N ILE A 164 -1.13 23.52 -0.11
CA ILE A 164 -0.54 22.91 -1.32
C ILE A 164 0.49 23.79 -2.03
N HIS A 165 0.50 25.10 -1.75
CA HIS A 165 1.43 26.08 -2.34
C HIS A 165 2.66 26.34 -1.46
N ASP A 166 2.67 25.81 -0.24
CA ASP A 166 3.80 25.91 0.70
C ASP A 166 4.25 24.51 1.14
N PRO A 167 5.22 23.90 0.45
CA PRO A 167 5.67 22.54 0.74
C PRO A 167 6.23 22.38 2.15
N ALA A 168 6.81 23.42 2.75
CA ALA A 168 7.35 23.37 4.11
C ALA A 168 6.23 23.32 5.15
N GLU A 169 5.21 24.19 5.02
CA GLU A 169 4.04 24.18 5.91
C GLU A 169 3.19 22.93 5.70
N MET A 170 3.03 22.48 4.45
CA MET A 170 2.36 21.19 4.17
C MET A 170 3.07 20.03 4.84
N ALA A 171 4.40 19.97 4.79
CA ALA A 171 5.19 18.94 5.46
C ALA A 171 4.99 18.95 6.98
N LYS A 172 4.97 20.13 7.62
CA LYS A 172 4.66 20.25 9.07
C LYS A 172 3.30 19.67 9.43
N VAL A 173 2.28 19.95 8.61
CA VAL A 173 0.93 19.41 8.82
C VAL A 173 0.90 17.92 8.62
N CYS A 174 1.57 17.40 7.59
CA CYS A 174 1.66 15.96 7.34
C CYS A 174 2.32 15.20 8.52
N VAL A 175 3.38 15.76 9.09
CA VAL A 175 4.05 15.16 10.25
C VAL A 175 3.25 15.36 11.54
N GLY A 176 2.87 16.60 11.85
CA GLY A 176 2.28 16.96 13.14
C GLY A 176 0.83 16.50 13.31
N LYS A 177 0.01 16.62 12.27
CA LYS A 177 -1.43 16.30 12.32
C LYS A 177 -1.72 14.86 11.85
N TYR A 178 -1.09 14.42 10.76
CA TYR A 178 -1.40 13.14 10.14
C TYR A 178 -0.39 12.04 10.47
N GLY A 179 0.69 12.37 11.21
CA GLY A 179 1.62 11.41 11.77
C GLY A 179 2.52 10.74 10.73
N ALA A 180 2.85 11.42 9.63
CA ALA A 180 3.77 10.90 8.63
C ALA A 180 5.12 10.52 9.27
N ASP A 181 5.66 9.37 8.85
CA ASP A 181 7.00 8.93 9.28
C ASP A 181 8.10 9.63 8.50
N LEU A 182 7.84 9.89 7.22
CA LEU A 182 8.72 10.47 6.23
C LEU A 182 7.96 11.54 5.44
N ILE A 183 8.68 12.48 4.86
CA ILE A 183 8.14 13.36 3.82
C ILE A 183 8.81 13.01 2.49
N SER A 184 8.00 12.82 1.44
CA SER A 184 8.46 12.74 0.05
C SER A 184 8.30 14.10 -0.61
N VAL A 185 9.37 14.64 -1.15
CA VAL A 185 9.37 15.93 -1.86
C VAL A 185 9.43 15.66 -3.34
N ARG A 186 8.35 15.95 -4.07
CA ARG A 186 8.32 15.81 -5.53
C ARG A 186 8.64 17.10 -6.23
N LEU A 187 9.69 17.07 -7.05
CA LEU A 187 10.24 18.25 -7.74
C LEU A 187 9.64 18.40 -9.14
N GLU A 188 8.32 18.54 -9.23
CA GLU A 188 7.59 18.73 -10.50
C GLU A 188 7.98 20.02 -11.23
N GLY A 189 8.27 21.09 -10.49
CA GLY A 189 8.62 22.40 -11.02
C GLY A 189 9.97 22.45 -11.74
N THR A 190 10.83 21.46 -11.52
CA THR A 190 12.13 21.38 -12.20
C THR A 190 12.03 20.78 -13.61
N HIS A 191 10.92 20.09 -13.94
CA HIS A 191 10.71 19.54 -15.27
C HIS A 191 10.68 20.66 -16.32
N PRO A 192 11.41 20.55 -17.45
CA PRO A 192 11.51 21.62 -18.47
C PRO A 192 10.16 22.13 -18.97
N GLU A 193 9.16 21.26 -19.12
CA GLU A 193 7.83 21.62 -19.59
C GLU A 193 6.90 22.15 -18.50
N LYS A 194 7.27 22.05 -17.21
CA LYS A 194 6.39 22.40 -16.08
C LYS A 194 6.83 23.61 -15.27
N GLY A 195 7.99 24.13 -15.53
CA GLY A 195 8.50 25.29 -14.77
C GLY A 195 9.97 25.51 -14.98
N ASN A 196 10.72 24.46 -15.33
CA ASN A 196 12.16 24.49 -15.57
C ASN A 196 12.96 25.20 -14.47
N ALA A 197 12.54 25.01 -13.22
CA ALA A 197 13.24 25.57 -12.08
C ALA A 197 14.69 25.09 -12.04
N SER A 198 15.58 25.96 -11.56
CA SER A 198 17.01 25.64 -11.50
C SER A 198 17.31 24.61 -10.40
N PRO A 199 18.43 23.88 -10.47
CA PRO A 199 18.88 22.99 -9.41
C PRO A 199 19.01 23.68 -8.04
N GLU A 200 19.48 24.95 -8.03
CA GLU A 200 19.63 25.75 -6.82
C GLU A 200 18.25 26.04 -6.19
N ARG A 201 17.25 26.36 -7.01
CA ARG A 201 15.88 26.58 -6.53
C ARG A 201 15.27 25.29 -5.91
N ALA A 202 15.52 24.16 -6.55
CA ALA A 202 15.11 22.87 -6.01
C ALA A 202 15.78 22.56 -4.65
N LEU A 203 17.08 22.85 -4.55
CA LEU A 203 17.81 22.72 -3.29
C LEU A 203 17.24 23.64 -2.17
N GLU A 204 16.89 24.88 -2.51
CA GLU A 204 16.22 25.78 -1.54
C GLU A 204 14.92 25.20 -1.01
N VAL A 205 14.09 24.62 -1.88
CA VAL A 205 12.83 23.96 -1.46
C VAL A 205 13.12 22.76 -0.54
N VAL A 206 14.07 21.89 -0.91
CA VAL A 206 14.42 20.75 -0.06
C VAL A 206 14.93 21.22 1.29
N LYS A 207 15.80 22.24 1.36
CA LYS A 207 16.30 22.79 2.61
C LYS A 207 15.20 23.42 3.47
N SER A 208 14.26 24.14 2.85
CA SER A 208 13.13 24.73 3.60
C SER A 208 12.27 23.65 4.28
N ILE A 209 12.13 22.49 3.66
CA ILE A 209 11.42 21.35 4.26
C ILE A 209 12.28 20.68 5.34
N LEU A 210 13.59 20.51 5.11
CA LEU A 210 14.52 20.01 6.13
C LEU A 210 14.48 20.86 7.40
N ASP A 211 14.40 22.18 7.26
CA ASP A 211 14.29 23.11 8.39
C ASP A 211 12.91 23.06 9.07
N ALA A 212 11.87 22.67 8.33
CA ALA A 212 10.48 22.66 8.80
C ALA A 212 10.10 21.41 9.60
N VAL A 213 10.72 20.26 9.31
CA VAL A 213 10.41 18.97 9.94
C VAL A 213 11.68 18.23 10.38
N ASP A 214 11.53 17.35 11.37
CA ASP A 214 12.62 16.57 11.95
C ASP A 214 12.69 15.12 11.47
N VAL A 215 11.79 14.74 10.54
CA VAL A 215 11.73 13.39 9.95
C VAL A 215 12.64 13.26 8.72
N PRO A 216 13.08 12.03 8.34
CA PRO A 216 13.85 11.83 7.12
C PRO A 216 13.08 12.19 5.86
N LEU A 217 13.78 12.59 4.80
CA LEU A 217 13.19 12.97 3.52
C LEU A 217 13.50 11.98 2.39
N ILE A 218 12.50 11.79 1.53
CA ILE A 218 12.63 11.23 0.20
C ILE A 218 12.59 12.40 -0.78
N VAL A 219 13.54 12.46 -1.72
CA VAL A 219 13.52 13.48 -2.77
C VAL A 219 13.22 12.81 -4.09
N THR A 220 12.08 13.13 -4.66
CA THR A 220 11.55 12.50 -5.86
C THR A 220 11.65 13.44 -7.05
N GLY A 221 12.32 12.98 -8.10
CA GLY A 221 12.52 13.74 -9.33
C GLY A 221 11.42 13.52 -10.37
N HIS A 222 11.81 13.61 -11.65
CA HIS A 222 10.92 13.48 -12.80
C HIS A 222 11.60 12.73 -13.96
N SER A 223 10.83 12.39 -15.00
CA SER A 223 11.24 11.55 -16.12
C SER A 223 12.18 12.19 -17.15
N HIS A 224 12.46 13.50 -17.07
CA HIS A 224 13.42 14.14 -17.94
C HIS A 224 14.84 13.94 -17.38
N PHE A 225 15.52 12.89 -17.79
CA PHE A 225 16.74 12.36 -17.17
C PHE A 225 17.88 13.36 -17.06
N GLU A 226 18.16 14.13 -18.13
CA GLU A 226 19.26 15.10 -18.11
C GLU A 226 19.07 16.15 -17.01
N LYS A 227 17.91 16.80 -17.01
CA LYS A 227 17.58 17.81 -16.00
C LYS A 227 17.48 17.22 -14.61
N ASN A 228 16.88 16.02 -14.48
CA ASN A 228 16.77 15.31 -13.20
C ASN A 228 18.16 14.99 -12.62
N ASN A 229 19.11 14.57 -13.47
CA ASN A 229 20.49 14.31 -13.04
C ASN A 229 21.20 15.57 -12.51
N GLU A 230 21.00 16.73 -13.15
CA GLU A 230 21.54 18.01 -12.68
C GLU A 230 20.96 18.38 -11.31
N VAL A 231 19.63 18.31 -11.18
CA VAL A 231 18.91 18.66 -9.95
C VAL A 231 19.31 17.72 -8.80
N MET A 232 19.27 16.40 -9.02
CA MET A 232 19.60 15.41 -7.97
C MET A 232 21.06 15.50 -7.53
N LYS A 233 21.99 15.77 -8.43
CA LYS A 233 23.40 15.99 -8.12
C LYS A 233 23.58 17.22 -7.21
N GLU A 234 22.90 18.33 -7.51
CA GLU A 234 22.99 19.55 -6.71
C GLU A 234 22.37 19.35 -5.31
N ILE A 235 21.23 18.67 -5.24
CA ILE A 235 20.58 18.33 -3.98
C ILE A 235 21.48 17.42 -3.14
N ALA A 236 22.04 16.36 -3.75
CA ALA A 236 22.92 15.45 -3.03
C ALA A 236 24.12 16.20 -2.43
N ARG A 237 24.74 17.09 -3.22
CA ARG A 237 25.85 17.92 -2.73
C ARG A 237 25.41 18.90 -1.63
N GLY A 238 24.29 19.59 -1.84
CA GLY A 238 23.82 20.65 -0.93
C GLY A 238 23.21 20.14 0.36
N CYS A 239 22.89 18.85 0.43
CA CYS A 239 22.34 18.14 1.61
C CYS A 239 23.27 17.02 2.08
N GLU A 240 24.59 17.16 1.89
CA GLU A 240 25.58 16.21 2.40
C GLU A 240 25.37 15.97 3.91
N GLY A 241 25.43 14.71 4.31
CA GLY A 241 25.23 14.30 5.70
C GLY A 241 23.77 14.02 6.11
N GLU A 242 22.76 14.45 5.35
CA GLU A 242 21.35 14.26 5.68
C GLU A 242 20.85 12.83 5.47
N ASN A 243 21.60 11.99 4.74
CA ASN A 243 21.19 10.64 4.33
C ASN A 243 19.77 10.61 3.76
N LEU A 244 19.55 11.43 2.72
CA LEU A 244 18.30 11.48 1.97
C LEU A 244 18.08 10.16 1.22
N LEU A 245 16.83 9.82 0.91
CA LEU A 245 16.48 8.79 -0.07
C LEU A 245 16.21 9.45 -1.42
N LEU A 246 17.18 9.36 -2.36
CA LEU A 246 17.08 9.96 -3.69
C LEU A 246 16.27 9.05 -4.62
N SER A 247 15.14 9.52 -5.07
CA SER A 247 14.20 8.78 -5.92
C SER A 247 14.07 9.49 -7.28
N TRP A 248 14.34 8.83 -8.39
CA TRP A 248 14.69 7.44 -8.59
C TRP A 248 15.83 7.30 -9.62
N VAL A 249 16.43 6.11 -9.68
CA VAL A 249 17.33 5.72 -10.76
C VAL A 249 16.77 4.52 -11.51
N GLU A 250 17.02 4.49 -12.81
CA GLU A 250 16.68 3.39 -13.72
C GLU A 250 17.96 2.87 -14.41
N GLN A 251 17.84 1.75 -15.09
CA GLN A 251 18.97 1.08 -15.74
C GLN A 251 19.73 1.98 -16.73
N ASP A 252 19.03 2.92 -17.37
CA ASP A 252 19.62 3.80 -18.38
C ASP A 252 20.25 5.09 -17.82
N ASN A 253 19.89 5.51 -16.59
CA ASN A 253 20.31 6.80 -16.02
C ASN A 253 20.97 6.74 -14.63
N TYR A 254 21.19 5.55 -14.06
CA TYR A 254 21.60 5.39 -12.65
C TYR A 254 22.95 6.04 -12.30
N ARG A 255 23.92 6.09 -13.24
CA ARG A 255 25.31 6.41 -12.92
C ARG A 255 25.51 7.76 -12.25
N THR A 256 24.85 8.81 -12.74
CA THR A 256 25.03 10.17 -12.20
C THR A 256 24.49 10.30 -10.79
N ILE A 257 23.24 9.85 -10.58
CA ILE A 257 22.58 9.96 -9.26
C ILE A 257 23.25 9.00 -8.26
N ALA A 258 23.57 7.78 -8.67
CA ALA A 258 24.26 6.82 -7.83
C ALA A 258 25.66 7.30 -7.42
N GLY A 259 26.41 7.91 -8.35
CA GLY A 259 27.70 8.52 -8.04
C GLY A 259 27.58 9.67 -7.05
N ALA A 260 26.57 10.54 -7.19
CA ALA A 260 26.30 11.60 -6.24
C ALA A 260 25.85 11.06 -4.87
N ALA A 261 24.95 10.08 -4.85
CA ALA A 261 24.53 9.43 -3.61
C ALA A 261 25.70 8.80 -2.83
N LEU A 262 26.60 8.11 -3.55
CA LEU A 262 27.79 7.52 -2.94
C LEU A 262 28.73 8.60 -2.40
N ALA A 263 28.98 9.66 -3.16
CA ALA A 263 29.92 10.73 -2.79
C ALA A 263 29.47 11.52 -1.55
N TYR A 264 28.15 11.74 -1.40
CA TYR A 264 27.58 12.61 -0.36
C TYR A 264 26.78 11.86 0.70
N GLY A 265 26.84 10.52 0.71
CA GLY A 265 26.32 9.69 1.79
C GLY A 265 24.79 9.51 1.78
N HIS A 266 24.15 9.44 0.62
CA HIS A 266 22.70 9.24 0.47
C HIS A 266 22.33 7.81 0.10
N SER A 267 21.05 7.46 0.33
CA SER A 267 20.42 6.22 -0.13
C SER A 267 19.66 6.48 -1.45
N ILE A 268 19.38 5.43 -2.23
CA ILE A 268 18.75 5.56 -3.55
C ILE A 268 17.58 4.61 -3.73
N VAL A 269 16.62 5.04 -4.54
CA VAL A 269 15.52 4.21 -5.03
C VAL A 269 15.87 3.68 -6.41
N ALA A 270 15.97 2.35 -6.51
CA ALA A 270 16.18 1.61 -7.75
C ALA A 270 14.83 1.24 -8.37
N GLN A 271 14.43 1.93 -9.43
CA GLN A 271 13.14 1.73 -10.07
C GLN A 271 13.23 0.69 -11.19
N SER A 272 12.33 -0.29 -11.16
CA SER A 272 12.24 -1.37 -12.16
C SER A 272 10.78 -1.58 -12.57
N PRO A 273 10.41 -1.24 -13.82
CA PRO A 273 9.02 -1.32 -14.25
C PRO A 273 8.49 -2.76 -14.26
N ILE A 274 7.81 -3.19 -13.19
CA ILE A 274 7.05 -4.44 -13.04
C ILE A 274 7.84 -5.70 -13.49
N ASP A 275 9.15 -5.70 -13.32
CA ASP A 275 10.01 -6.83 -13.70
C ASP A 275 11.06 -7.16 -12.63
N VAL A 276 11.00 -8.38 -12.11
CA VAL A 276 11.92 -8.89 -11.08
C VAL A 276 13.37 -8.97 -11.58
N ASN A 277 13.56 -9.31 -12.87
CA ASN A 277 14.90 -9.44 -13.44
C ASN A 277 15.55 -8.06 -13.64
N ILE A 278 14.76 -7.05 -14.04
CA ILE A 278 15.23 -5.66 -14.13
C ILE A 278 15.61 -5.14 -12.74
N ALA A 279 14.80 -5.42 -11.71
CA ALA A 279 15.13 -5.06 -10.32
C ALA A 279 16.47 -5.68 -9.89
N LYS A 280 16.64 -6.96 -10.12
CA LYS A 280 17.89 -7.67 -9.83
C LYS A 280 19.07 -7.09 -10.60
N GLN A 281 18.90 -6.88 -11.90
CA GLN A 281 19.94 -6.32 -12.78
C GLN A 281 20.38 -4.92 -12.34
N LEU A 282 19.43 -4.05 -11.98
CA LEU A 282 19.74 -2.70 -11.51
C LEU A 282 20.51 -2.73 -10.18
N ASN A 283 20.12 -3.58 -9.23
CA ASN A 283 20.87 -3.75 -7.99
C ASN A 283 22.29 -4.28 -8.23
N ILE A 284 22.50 -5.18 -9.20
CA ILE A 284 23.84 -5.61 -9.61
C ILE A 284 24.64 -4.42 -10.18
N LEU A 285 24.04 -3.59 -11.03
CA LEU A 285 24.71 -2.42 -11.56
C LEU A 285 25.11 -1.40 -10.50
N LEU A 286 24.24 -1.19 -9.51
CA LEU A 286 24.49 -0.28 -8.39
C LEU A 286 25.57 -0.83 -7.45
N THR A 287 25.53 -2.11 -7.13
CA THR A 287 26.58 -2.75 -6.29
C THR A 287 27.95 -2.77 -6.99
N ASN A 288 27.98 -2.90 -8.32
CA ASN A 288 29.22 -2.75 -9.11
C ASN A 288 29.79 -1.32 -9.05
N MET A 289 28.99 -0.31 -8.72
CA MET A 289 29.43 1.06 -8.40
C MET A 289 29.81 1.25 -6.92
N ASN A 290 29.88 0.18 -6.14
CA ASN A 290 30.12 0.20 -4.70
C ASN A 290 29.00 0.85 -3.87
N ILE A 291 27.78 0.88 -4.35
CA ILE A 291 26.60 1.21 -3.55
C ILE A 291 26.22 -0.06 -2.73
N PRO A 292 26.29 -0.06 -1.42
CA PRO A 292 25.91 -1.22 -0.62
C PRO A 292 24.37 -1.43 -0.66
N LEU A 293 23.91 -2.68 -0.51
CA LEU A 293 22.49 -3.00 -0.52
C LEU A 293 21.71 -2.30 0.59
N GLU A 294 22.39 -1.98 1.69
CA GLU A 294 21.90 -1.22 2.84
C GLU A 294 21.60 0.26 2.52
N ARG A 295 21.82 0.68 1.26
CA ARG A 295 21.48 2.00 0.72
C ARG A 295 20.58 1.95 -0.50
N ILE A 296 20.04 0.77 -0.83
CA ILE A 296 19.19 0.57 -2.01
C ILE A 296 17.78 0.17 -1.55
N VAL A 297 16.79 0.91 -2.04
CA VAL A 297 15.35 0.59 -1.90
C VAL A 297 14.81 0.31 -3.30
N ILE A 298 14.10 -0.81 -3.50
CA ILE A 298 13.51 -1.16 -4.80
C ILE A 298 12.16 -0.45 -4.95
N ASP A 299 11.93 0.19 -6.11
CA ASP A 299 10.61 0.62 -6.56
C ASP A 299 10.18 -0.24 -7.77
N PRO A 300 9.23 -1.18 -7.61
CA PRO A 300 8.75 -2.02 -8.71
C PRO A 300 7.80 -1.27 -9.66
N VAL A 301 7.60 0.01 -9.47
CA VAL A 301 6.59 0.89 -10.08
C VAL A 301 5.16 0.45 -9.68
N THR A 302 4.48 1.31 -8.95
CA THR A 302 3.04 1.15 -8.70
C THR A 302 2.31 1.39 -10.01
N SER A 303 2.06 0.32 -10.78
CA SER A 303 1.50 0.45 -12.12
C SER A 303 0.07 0.94 -12.09
N ALA A 304 -0.35 1.47 -13.24
CA ALA A 304 -1.68 2.03 -13.44
C ALA A 304 -2.77 1.11 -12.86
N ILE A 305 -3.35 1.52 -11.77
CA ILE A 305 -4.38 0.77 -11.02
C ILE A 305 -5.59 0.45 -11.91
N GLY A 306 -5.83 1.27 -12.95
CA GLY A 306 -6.86 1.04 -13.94
C GLY A 306 -6.68 -0.20 -14.82
N TYR A 307 -5.48 -0.79 -14.85
CA TYR A 307 -5.18 -2.05 -15.55
C TYR A 307 -5.14 -3.28 -14.64
N GLY A 308 -5.16 -3.06 -13.33
CA GLY A 308 -5.17 -4.11 -12.32
C GLY A 308 -3.98 -4.01 -11.35
N ILE A 309 -4.28 -3.94 -10.07
CA ILE A 309 -3.28 -3.88 -8.98
C ILE A 309 -2.46 -5.18 -8.91
N GLU A 310 -3.00 -6.28 -9.42
CA GLU A 310 -2.41 -7.63 -9.39
C GLU A 310 -1.03 -7.69 -10.06
N TYR A 311 -0.74 -6.84 -11.04
CA TYR A 311 0.58 -6.80 -11.68
C TYR A 311 1.65 -6.31 -10.71
N THR A 312 1.41 -5.18 -10.04
CA THR A 312 2.33 -4.66 -9.01
C THR A 312 2.40 -5.59 -7.81
N TYR A 313 1.25 -6.06 -7.32
CA TYR A 313 1.17 -7.00 -6.21
C TYR A 313 2.01 -8.25 -6.47
N SER A 314 1.81 -8.87 -7.61
CA SER A 314 2.49 -10.11 -8.00
C SER A 314 4.01 -9.94 -8.14
N VAL A 315 4.49 -8.83 -8.71
CA VAL A 315 5.92 -8.59 -8.82
C VAL A 315 6.55 -8.32 -7.46
N MET A 316 5.87 -7.61 -6.57
CA MET A 316 6.34 -7.36 -5.21
C MET A 316 6.48 -8.64 -4.40
N GLU A 317 5.46 -9.51 -4.41
CA GLU A 317 5.53 -10.83 -3.77
C GLU A 317 6.69 -11.66 -4.32
N ARG A 318 6.87 -11.68 -5.64
CA ARG A 318 7.97 -12.42 -6.28
C ARG A 318 9.34 -11.89 -5.87
N ILE A 319 9.52 -10.56 -5.81
CA ILE A 319 10.75 -9.95 -5.32
C ILE A 319 11.00 -10.39 -3.87
N ARG A 320 10.00 -10.27 -3.01
CA ARG A 320 10.12 -10.61 -1.58
C ARG A 320 10.37 -12.10 -1.36
N LEU A 321 9.60 -12.98 -1.97
CA LEU A 321 9.76 -14.42 -1.81
C LEU A 321 11.09 -14.91 -2.38
N THR A 322 11.55 -14.37 -3.52
CA THR A 322 12.84 -14.73 -4.10
C THR A 322 14.00 -14.24 -3.19
N SER A 323 13.86 -13.06 -2.60
CA SER A 323 14.80 -12.54 -1.61
C SER A 323 14.87 -13.46 -0.37
N LEU A 324 13.73 -13.78 0.23
CA LEU A 324 13.64 -14.66 1.40
C LEU A 324 14.17 -16.08 1.10
N GLY A 325 14.09 -16.51 -0.15
CA GLY A 325 14.66 -17.77 -0.66
C GLY A 325 16.16 -17.70 -0.97
N GLY A 326 16.87 -16.63 -0.61
CA GLY A 326 18.33 -16.52 -0.65
C GLY A 326 18.92 -15.65 -1.76
N ASP A 327 18.11 -14.97 -2.59
CA ASP A 327 18.63 -14.06 -3.61
C ASP A 327 18.98 -12.67 -3.00
N LYS A 328 20.25 -12.48 -2.70
CA LYS A 328 20.79 -11.25 -2.08
C LYS A 328 20.52 -10.00 -2.92
N MET A 329 20.53 -10.09 -4.26
CA MET A 329 20.34 -8.93 -5.12
C MET A 329 18.89 -8.42 -5.13
N LEU A 330 17.95 -9.18 -4.63
CA LEU A 330 16.55 -8.77 -4.41
C LEU A 330 16.23 -8.47 -2.95
N ALA A 331 17.21 -8.60 -2.05
CA ALA A 331 17.02 -8.42 -0.62
C ALA A 331 17.03 -6.94 -0.18
N SER A 332 16.42 -6.07 -0.96
CA SER A 332 16.23 -4.66 -0.59
C SER A 332 14.79 -4.39 -0.14
N PRO A 333 14.56 -3.42 0.77
CA PRO A 333 13.21 -2.94 1.08
C PRO A 333 12.50 -2.43 -0.16
N ILE A 334 11.16 -2.44 -0.14
CA ILE A 334 10.34 -2.01 -1.28
C ILE A 334 9.62 -0.70 -0.93
N ILE A 335 9.71 0.30 -1.83
CA ILE A 335 8.90 1.52 -1.81
C ILE A 335 7.83 1.45 -2.88
N VAL A 336 6.63 1.96 -2.59
CA VAL A 336 5.52 2.08 -3.52
C VAL A 336 4.84 3.44 -3.39
N SER A 337 4.25 3.92 -4.48
CA SER A 337 3.58 5.24 -4.54
C SER A 337 2.09 5.13 -4.86
N PRO A 338 1.26 4.52 -3.99
CA PRO A 338 -0.17 4.40 -4.22
C PRO A 338 -0.86 5.76 -4.42
N GLY A 339 -0.44 6.81 -3.71
CA GLY A 339 -0.99 8.15 -3.86
C GLY A 339 -0.86 8.70 -5.27
N GLN A 340 0.30 8.52 -5.91
CA GLN A 340 0.53 8.97 -7.28
C GLN A 340 -0.39 8.28 -8.29
N GLU A 341 -0.59 6.98 -8.16
CA GLU A 341 -1.40 6.21 -9.09
C GLU A 341 -2.89 6.43 -8.86
N CYS A 342 -3.33 6.46 -7.61
CA CYS A 342 -4.71 6.79 -7.26
C CYS A 342 -5.10 8.19 -7.76
N ALA A 343 -4.19 9.18 -7.69
CA ALA A 343 -4.44 10.53 -8.19
C ALA A 343 -4.69 10.60 -9.73
N LYS A 344 -4.38 9.57 -10.49
CA LYS A 344 -4.57 9.52 -11.94
C LYS A 344 -5.94 8.97 -12.35
N ILE A 345 -6.56 8.13 -11.53
CA ILE A 345 -7.78 7.41 -11.88
C ILE A 345 -9.04 8.29 -11.83
N LYS A 346 -10.07 7.83 -12.52
CA LYS A 346 -11.35 8.55 -12.63
C LYS A 346 -12.10 8.61 -11.31
N GLU A 347 -12.03 7.56 -10.53
CA GLU A 347 -12.69 7.41 -9.22
C GLU A 347 -12.21 8.45 -8.19
N MET A 348 -10.98 8.93 -8.33
CA MET A 348 -10.42 10.01 -7.50
C MET A 348 -10.79 11.43 -7.97
N LYS A 349 -11.38 11.57 -9.17
CA LYS A 349 -11.58 12.87 -9.85
C LYS A 349 -13.05 13.19 -10.12
N ALA A 350 -13.86 12.17 -10.44
CA ALA A 350 -15.23 12.36 -10.88
C ALA A 350 -16.11 12.85 -9.72
N LEU A 351 -16.86 13.93 -9.97
CA LEU A 351 -17.74 14.53 -9.00
C LEU A 351 -18.98 13.67 -8.73
N GLU A 352 -19.61 13.84 -7.58
CA GLU A 352 -20.84 13.16 -7.19
C GLU A 352 -22.00 13.48 -8.18
N SER A 353 -22.00 14.67 -8.75
CA SER A 353 -22.98 15.10 -9.76
C SER A 353 -22.87 14.32 -11.08
N GLU A 354 -21.67 13.83 -11.40
CA GLU A 354 -21.41 13.04 -12.61
C GLU A 354 -21.69 11.55 -12.37
N PHE A 355 -21.38 11.05 -11.18
CA PHE A 355 -21.52 9.65 -10.80
C PHE A 355 -22.14 9.49 -9.40
N PRO A 356 -23.45 9.79 -9.22
CA PRO A 356 -24.12 9.72 -7.91
C PRO A 356 -24.02 8.34 -7.23
N ALA A 357 -24.04 7.27 -8.03
CA ALA A 357 -23.92 5.90 -7.53
C ALA A 357 -22.56 5.57 -6.88
N TRP A 358 -21.53 6.40 -7.11
CA TRP A 358 -20.22 6.21 -6.52
C TRP A 358 -20.07 6.86 -5.13
N GLY A 359 -21.10 7.55 -4.66
CA GLY A 359 -21.13 8.19 -3.35
C GLY A 359 -20.22 9.42 -3.26
N ASP A 360 -19.98 9.83 -2.04
CA ASP A 360 -19.18 11.01 -1.68
C ASP A 360 -17.73 10.90 -2.17
N LEU A 361 -17.24 11.94 -2.86
CA LEU A 361 -15.91 11.94 -3.47
C LEU A 361 -14.78 11.88 -2.43
N GLU A 362 -14.90 12.58 -1.32
CA GLU A 362 -13.83 12.66 -0.32
C GLU A 362 -13.65 11.30 0.38
N LYS A 363 -14.75 10.65 0.75
CA LYS A 363 -14.72 9.30 1.33
C LYS A 363 -14.20 8.27 0.33
N ARG A 364 -14.69 8.34 -0.91
CA ARG A 364 -14.28 7.44 -1.99
C ARG A 364 -12.78 7.55 -2.24
N ALA A 365 -12.27 8.76 -2.38
CA ALA A 365 -10.86 9.03 -2.64
C ALA A 365 -9.97 8.51 -1.50
N SER A 366 -10.30 8.83 -0.26
CA SER A 366 -9.58 8.36 0.91
C SER A 366 -9.59 6.84 1.01
N LEU A 367 -10.73 6.19 0.84
CA LEU A 367 -10.86 4.73 0.88
C LEU A 367 -10.14 4.03 -0.26
N TRP A 368 -10.16 4.61 -1.46
CA TRP A 368 -9.47 4.03 -2.63
C TRP A 368 -7.96 4.01 -2.43
N GLU A 369 -7.40 5.14 -2.03
CA GLU A 369 -5.95 5.22 -1.77
C GLU A 369 -5.55 4.33 -0.59
N TYR A 370 -6.32 4.34 0.50
CA TYR A 370 -6.09 3.48 1.65
C TYR A 370 -6.12 1.99 1.29
N SER A 371 -7.15 1.53 0.58
CA SER A 371 -7.30 0.10 0.22
C SER A 371 -6.21 -0.36 -0.74
N THR A 372 -5.82 0.50 -1.70
CA THR A 372 -4.68 0.24 -2.59
C THR A 372 -3.39 0.11 -1.80
N ALA A 373 -3.11 1.07 -0.91
CA ALA A 373 -1.93 1.04 -0.07
C ALA A 373 -1.89 -0.18 0.86
N LEU A 374 -3.04 -0.56 1.44
CA LEU A 374 -3.15 -1.73 2.29
C LEU A 374 -2.85 -3.03 1.52
N SER A 375 -3.33 -3.15 0.28
CA SER A 375 -3.02 -4.30 -0.57
C SER A 375 -1.51 -4.40 -0.84
N LEU A 376 -0.86 -3.29 -1.20
CA LEU A 376 0.58 -3.25 -1.46
C LEU A 376 1.41 -3.44 -0.18
N LEU A 377 0.90 -3.03 0.98
CA LEU A 377 1.52 -3.31 2.27
C LEU A 377 1.68 -4.82 2.49
N TYR A 378 0.63 -5.60 2.25
CA TYR A 378 0.67 -7.07 2.37
C TYR A 378 1.53 -7.74 1.29
N ALA A 379 1.69 -7.12 0.13
CA ALA A 379 2.57 -7.62 -0.93
C ALA A 379 4.07 -7.42 -0.64
N GLY A 380 4.45 -6.67 0.41
CA GLY A 380 5.84 -6.51 0.81
C GLY A 380 6.36 -5.07 0.84
N ALA A 381 5.49 -4.05 0.76
CA ALA A 381 5.94 -2.66 0.85
C ALA A 381 6.51 -2.33 2.24
N SER A 382 7.71 -1.77 2.27
CA SER A 382 8.37 -1.25 3.46
C SER A 382 8.16 0.27 3.61
N ILE A 383 7.95 1.00 2.49
CA ILE A 383 7.63 2.44 2.47
C ILE A 383 6.45 2.65 1.52
N LEU A 384 5.42 3.37 1.98
CA LEU A 384 4.23 3.69 1.19
C LEU A 384 4.07 5.21 1.09
N VAL A 385 4.13 5.75 -0.13
CA VAL A 385 4.04 7.19 -0.41
C VAL A 385 2.58 7.54 -0.70
N MET A 386 1.98 8.32 0.19
CA MET A 386 0.56 8.68 0.19
C MET A 386 0.37 10.14 -0.18
N TYR A 387 -0.78 10.45 -0.80
CA TYR A 387 -1.19 11.81 -1.14
C TYR A 387 -2.33 12.30 -0.24
N HIS A 388 -3.36 11.46 -0.05
CA HIS A 388 -4.53 11.84 0.73
C HIS A 388 -4.22 11.78 2.23
N PRO A 389 -4.38 12.89 2.99
CA PRO A 389 -3.93 12.96 4.37
C PRO A 389 -4.65 11.98 5.29
N GLU A 390 -5.97 11.81 5.13
CA GLU A 390 -6.75 10.86 5.92
C GLU A 390 -6.43 9.40 5.57
N ALA A 391 -6.17 9.10 4.29
CA ALA A 391 -5.75 7.78 3.88
C ALA A 391 -4.38 7.42 4.49
N GLY A 392 -3.43 8.36 4.47
CA GLY A 392 -2.12 8.19 5.11
C GLY A 392 -2.23 7.97 6.62
N ALA A 393 -3.03 8.77 7.32
CA ALA A 393 -3.28 8.62 8.75
C ALA A 393 -3.96 7.28 9.10
N ALA A 394 -4.96 6.87 8.30
CA ALA A 394 -5.63 5.59 8.48
C ALA A 394 -4.68 4.40 8.25
N LEU A 395 -3.85 4.45 7.21
CA LEU A 395 -2.84 3.43 6.93
C LEU A 395 -1.82 3.34 8.07
N LYS A 396 -1.35 4.48 8.57
CA LYS A 396 -0.45 4.55 9.73
C LYS A 396 -1.03 3.87 10.95
N LYS A 397 -2.29 4.17 11.26
CA LYS A 397 -3.02 3.55 12.37
C LYS A 397 -3.14 2.03 12.18
N THR A 398 -3.44 1.58 10.96
CA THR A 398 -3.55 0.15 10.64
C THR A 398 -2.21 -0.56 10.81
N ILE A 399 -1.10 0.01 10.30
CA ILE A 399 0.25 -0.54 10.49
C ILE A 399 0.58 -0.64 11.98
N THR A 400 0.28 0.39 12.77
CA THR A 400 0.51 0.39 14.21
C THR A 400 -0.27 -0.72 14.90
N ASN A 401 -1.57 -0.85 14.60
CA ASN A 401 -2.42 -1.88 15.18
C ASN A 401 -1.93 -3.30 14.83
N LEU A 402 -1.56 -3.54 13.57
CA LEU A 402 -1.02 -4.83 13.12
C LEU A 402 0.33 -5.14 13.77
N TRP A 403 1.14 -4.12 13.97
CA TRP A 403 2.43 -4.25 14.63
C TRP A 403 2.32 -4.56 16.12
N GLU A 404 1.37 -3.93 16.82
CA GLU A 404 1.11 -4.14 18.24
C GLU A 404 0.37 -5.45 18.53
N ALA A 405 -0.48 -5.90 17.59
CA ALA A 405 -1.25 -7.13 17.69
C ALA A 405 -0.43 -8.42 17.51
N ARG A 406 0.91 -8.36 17.62
CA ARG A 406 1.77 -9.55 17.51
C ARG A 406 1.31 -10.66 18.47
N PRO A 407 0.81 -11.80 17.97
CA PRO A 407 0.13 -12.78 18.81
C PRO A 407 1.05 -13.59 19.74
N TRP A 408 2.39 -13.36 19.69
CA TRP A 408 3.38 -14.28 20.28
C TRP A 408 4.56 -13.57 20.97
N ARG A 409 4.30 -12.45 21.65
CA ARG A 409 5.26 -11.92 22.62
C ARG A 409 5.05 -12.49 23.99
#